data_c56e04497140c4f001cd58c51adb5e81
#
_entry.id   c56e04497140c4f001cd58c51adb5e81
#
_cell.length_a   1.000
_cell.length_b   1.000
_cell.length_c   1.000
_cell.angle_alpha   90.00
_cell.angle_beta   90.00
_cell.angle_gamma   90.00
#
_symmetry.space_group_name_H-M   'P 1'
#
loop_
_entity.id
_entity.type
_entity.pdbx_description
1 polymer ?
#
loop_
_entity_poly.entity_id
_entity_poly.type
_entity_poly.pdbx_seq_one_letter_code
_entity_poly.pdbx_strand_id
1 'polypeptide(L)'
;MADNLHWVGTWTTSPAPAESGAFSNQTLRMTMRASLGGDTVRVRISNAYGHRPLDIGGACIALRDAGPAIIGGSERKLSFGGEKTATIAAGAVLFSDPVALGVAPLADLAVSLYLPGEIPNDFQVTGVTHGRPTISRRRVISPRQR
;
A
#
# COMPACT_ATOMS: atom_id res chain seq x y z
N MET A 1 -1.58 31.13 2.92
CA MET A 1 -2.91 30.49 2.93
C MET A 1 -2.67 29.00 3.04
N ALA A 2 -3.15 28.37 4.07
CA ALA A 2 -3.13 26.92 4.16
C ALA A 2 -4.05 26.40 3.05
N ASP A 3 -3.50 25.65 2.09
CA ASP A 3 -4.31 24.90 1.14
C ASP A 3 -5.19 23.97 1.95
N ASN A 4 -6.48 24.27 1.97
CA ASN A 4 -7.47 23.47 2.67
C ASN A 4 -7.71 22.19 1.83
N LEU A 5 -6.72 21.28 1.83
CA LEU A 5 -6.81 20.01 1.12
C LEU A 5 -7.99 19.23 1.71
N HIS A 6 -9.03 19.13 0.92
CA HIS A 6 -10.20 18.34 1.27
C HIS A 6 -9.97 16.88 0.86
N TRP A 7 -9.70 16.02 1.84
CA TRP A 7 -9.47 14.60 1.59
C TRP A 7 -10.79 13.84 1.47
N VAL A 8 -10.92 13.11 0.38
CA VAL A 8 -12.07 12.25 0.09
C VAL A 8 -11.60 10.82 -0.09
N GLY A 9 -12.29 9.89 0.53
CA GLY A 9 -12.01 8.46 0.30
C GLY A 9 -12.42 8.06 -1.11
N THR A 10 -11.46 7.54 -1.89
CA THR A 10 -11.71 7.07 -3.26
C THR A 10 -11.80 5.56 -3.37
N TRP A 11 -11.22 4.85 -2.43
CA TRP A 11 -11.30 3.41 -2.28
C TRP A 11 -11.12 3.02 -0.83
N THR A 12 -11.86 2.02 -0.40
CA THR A 12 -11.74 1.41 0.92
C THR A 12 -12.16 -0.04 0.87
N THR A 13 -11.73 -0.80 1.85
CA THR A 13 -12.17 -2.17 2.05
C THR A 13 -12.44 -2.42 3.53
N SER A 14 -13.32 -3.35 3.81
CA SER A 14 -13.53 -3.83 5.18
C SER A 14 -12.33 -4.68 5.59
N PRO A 15 -11.73 -4.41 6.75
CA PRO A 15 -10.70 -5.26 7.28
C PRO A 15 -11.28 -6.64 7.63
N ALA A 16 -10.50 -7.69 7.36
CA ALA A 16 -10.83 -9.05 7.72
C ALA A 16 -9.63 -9.73 8.36
N PRO A 17 -9.82 -10.62 9.34
CA PRO A 17 -8.72 -11.41 9.86
C PRO A 17 -8.12 -12.28 8.75
N ALA A 18 -6.82 -12.56 8.85
CA ALA A 18 -6.15 -13.45 7.91
C ALA A 18 -6.65 -14.89 8.11
N GLU A 19 -7.02 -15.53 7.02
CA GLU A 19 -7.43 -16.93 7.05
C GLU A 19 -6.23 -17.89 6.98
N SER A 20 -5.15 -17.50 6.34
CA SER A 20 -3.89 -18.26 6.31
C SER A 20 -2.80 -17.48 5.54
N GLY A 21 -1.56 -17.75 5.84
CA GLY A 21 -0.40 -17.29 5.10
C GLY A 21 0.59 -16.49 5.95
N ALA A 22 1.84 -16.93 5.96
CA ALA A 22 2.95 -16.16 6.49
C ALA A 22 3.67 -15.45 5.32
N PHE A 23 4.09 -14.22 5.55
CA PHE A 23 4.93 -13.48 4.63
C PHE A 23 6.34 -13.39 5.21
N SER A 24 7.34 -13.48 4.35
CA SER A 24 8.73 -13.33 4.75
C SER A 24 9.48 -12.52 3.72
N ASN A 25 9.95 -11.34 4.10
CA ASN A 25 10.71 -10.44 3.23
C ASN A 25 10.09 -10.27 1.83
N GLN A 26 8.81 -9.90 1.77
CA GLN A 26 8.05 -9.84 0.52
C GLN A 26 7.52 -8.45 0.25
N THR A 27 7.36 -8.15 -1.03
CA THR A 27 6.59 -7.00 -1.49
C THR A 27 5.21 -7.46 -1.92
N LEU A 28 4.20 -6.92 -1.28
CA LEU A 28 2.80 -7.12 -1.64
C LEU A 28 2.38 -6.00 -2.60
N ARG A 29 1.79 -6.35 -3.72
CA ARG A 29 1.17 -5.40 -4.63
C ARG A 29 -0.34 -5.61 -4.64
N MET A 30 -1.05 -4.58 -4.27
CA MET A 30 -2.50 -4.55 -4.25
C MET A 30 -2.98 -3.62 -5.37
N THR A 31 -3.98 -4.06 -6.11
CA THR A 31 -4.62 -3.26 -7.15
C THR A 31 -6.02 -2.87 -6.72
N MET A 32 -6.40 -1.63 -7.00
CA MET A 32 -7.68 -1.08 -6.62
C MET A 32 -8.17 -0.09 -7.66
N ARG A 33 -9.48 0.09 -7.76
CA ARG A 33 -10.08 1.09 -8.64
C ARG A 33 -10.51 2.31 -7.84
N ALA A 34 -10.01 3.47 -8.21
CA ALA A 34 -10.46 4.73 -7.65
C ALA A 34 -11.88 5.04 -8.12
N SER A 35 -12.76 5.45 -7.23
CA SER A 35 -14.09 5.95 -7.58
C SER A 35 -14.06 7.42 -8.00
N LEU A 36 -13.23 8.21 -7.33
CA LEU A 36 -13.04 9.63 -7.57
C LEU A 36 -11.59 9.89 -7.97
N GLY A 37 -11.38 10.87 -8.81
CA GLY A 37 -10.07 11.35 -9.20
C GLY A 37 -9.55 12.48 -8.30
N GLY A 38 -8.31 12.86 -8.53
CA GLY A 38 -7.62 13.96 -7.85
C GLY A 38 -6.17 14.05 -8.28
N ASP A 39 -5.50 15.10 -7.85
CA ASP A 39 -4.12 15.39 -8.22
C ASP A 39 -3.11 15.02 -7.12
N THR A 40 -3.60 14.74 -5.93
CA THR A 40 -2.79 14.39 -4.77
C THR A 40 -3.42 13.19 -4.07
N VAL A 41 -2.59 12.22 -3.72
CA VAL A 41 -3.03 10.98 -3.08
C VAL A 41 -2.25 10.71 -1.80
N ARG A 42 -2.87 10.02 -0.87
CA ARG A 42 -2.23 9.39 0.28
C ARG A 42 -2.84 8.03 0.54
N VAL A 43 -2.08 7.15 1.15
CA VAL A 43 -2.49 5.79 1.45
C VAL A 43 -2.67 5.61 2.94
N ARG A 44 -3.77 5.02 3.34
CA ARG A 44 -4.01 4.59 4.72
C ARG A 44 -3.72 3.11 4.83
N ILE A 45 -2.77 2.77 5.70
CA ILE A 45 -2.40 1.39 6.00
C ILE A 45 -2.93 1.05 7.39
N SER A 46 -3.61 -0.08 7.51
CA SER A 46 -4.25 -0.48 8.75
C SER A 46 -3.59 -1.73 9.34
N ASN A 47 -3.27 -1.66 10.62
CA ASN A 47 -2.91 -2.78 11.47
C ASN A 47 -3.94 -2.94 12.62
N ALA A 48 -5.19 -2.54 12.34
CA ALA A 48 -6.24 -2.44 13.37
C ALA A 48 -6.56 -3.77 14.06
N TYR A 49 -6.42 -4.89 13.36
CA TYR A 49 -6.64 -6.23 13.91
C TYR A 49 -5.33 -6.99 14.16
N GLY A 50 -4.19 -6.37 13.90
CA GLY A 50 -2.89 -6.96 14.19
C GLY A 50 -2.64 -7.03 15.69
N HIS A 51 -2.01 -8.11 16.13
CA HIS A 51 -1.61 -8.32 17.53
C HIS A 51 -0.16 -7.92 17.79
N ARG A 52 0.56 -7.54 16.74
CA ARG A 52 1.97 -7.14 16.79
C ARG A 52 2.19 -5.88 15.95
N PRO A 53 3.27 -5.13 16.23
CA PRO A 53 3.69 -4.05 15.34
C PRO A 53 3.95 -4.57 13.93
N LEU A 54 3.58 -3.79 12.92
CA LEU A 54 3.82 -4.08 11.51
C LEU A 54 4.87 -3.12 10.97
N ASP A 55 6.00 -3.67 10.53
CA ASP A 55 7.08 -2.89 9.91
C ASP A 55 6.86 -2.75 8.41
N ILE A 56 6.91 -1.53 7.93
CA ILE A 56 6.90 -1.17 6.53
C ILE A 56 8.31 -0.76 6.12
N GLY A 57 8.96 -1.56 5.30
CA GLY A 57 10.32 -1.28 4.81
C GLY A 57 10.36 -0.37 3.59
N GLY A 58 9.21 -0.14 2.97
CA GLY A 58 9.03 0.76 1.84
C GLY A 58 7.64 0.64 1.24
N ALA A 59 7.18 1.69 0.62
CA ALA A 59 5.89 1.72 -0.04
C ALA A 59 5.92 2.59 -1.29
N CYS A 60 5.10 2.26 -2.27
CA CYS A 60 4.87 3.11 -3.43
C CYS A 60 3.45 2.97 -3.96
N ILE A 61 3.01 3.97 -4.70
CA ILE A 61 1.75 3.99 -5.43
C ILE A 61 2.01 4.32 -6.89
N ALA A 62 1.26 3.72 -7.79
CA ALA A 62 1.36 3.98 -9.23
C ALA A 62 0.00 3.82 -9.91
N LEU A 63 -0.13 4.33 -11.13
CA LEU A 63 -1.23 3.97 -12.01
C LEU A 63 -0.97 2.55 -12.53
N ARG A 64 -1.99 1.72 -12.48
CA ARG A 64 -1.94 0.34 -13.00
C ARG A 64 -2.16 0.36 -14.51
N ASP A 65 -1.39 -0.47 -15.21
CA ASP A 65 -1.60 -0.73 -16.63
C ASP A 65 -2.48 -1.99 -16.82
N ALA A 66 -1.88 -3.17 -16.78
CA ALA A 66 -2.58 -4.44 -16.91
C ALA A 66 -2.00 -5.48 -15.95
N GLY A 67 -2.84 -6.34 -15.37
CA GLY A 67 -2.39 -7.32 -14.39
C GLY A 67 -1.61 -6.66 -13.24
N PRO A 68 -0.38 -7.09 -12.93
CA PRO A 68 0.47 -6.48 -11.92
C PRO A 68 1.32 -5.32 -12.45
N ALA A 69 1.25 -4.99 -13.74
CA ALA A 69 2.07 -3.96 -14.37
C ALA A 69 1.58 -2.56 -14.00
N ILE A 70 2.52 -1.62 -13.98
CA ILE A 70 2.26 -0.20 -13.73
C ILE A 70 2.62 0.63 -14.96
N ILE A 71 1.96 1.76 -15.13
CA ILE A 71 2.27 2.72 -16.18
C ILE A 71 3.62 3.36 -15.86
N GLY A 72 4.56 3.32 -16.80
CA GLY A 72 5.88 3.89 -16.64
C GLY A 72 5.82 5.38 -16.28
N GLY A 73 6.67 5.80 -15.34
CA GLY A 73 6.73 7.19 -14.86
C GLY A 73 5.63 7.58 -13.85
N SER A 74 4.64 6.72 -13.60
CA SER A 74 3.57 7.00 -12.63
C SER A 74 3.92 6.62 -11.21
N GLU A 75 4.97 5.87 -10.97
CA GLU A 75 5.35 5.43 -9.63
C GLU A 75 5.74 6.59 -8.73
N ARG A 76 5.17 6.63 -7.54
CA ARG A 76 5.52 7.58 -6.47
C ARG A 76 5.88 6.80 -5.21
N LYS A 77 7.07 7.06 -4.68
CA LYS A 77 7.48 6.53 -3.38
C LYS A 77 6.68 7.24 -2.30
N LEU A 78 6.19 6.46 -1.36
CA LEU A 78 5.47 6.96 -0.19
C LEU A 78 6.46 7.18 0.96
N SER A 79 6.20 8.19 1.75
CA SER A 79 6.88 8.46 3.02
C SER A 79 5.87 8.56 4.16
N PHE A 80 6.37 8.53 5.37
CA PHE A 80 5.58 8.54 6.60
C PHE A 80 6.23 9.52 7.57
N GLY A 81 5.72 10.74 7.63
CA GLY A 81 6.37 11.82 8.38
C GLY A 81 7.77 12.16 7.85
N GLY A 82 7.98 12.06 6.53
CA GLY A 82 9.27 12.25 5.87
C GLY A 82 10.16 11.02 5.80
N GLU A 83 9.85 9.95 6.53
CA GLU A 83 10.64 8.72 6.55
C GLU A 83 10.16 7.71 5.52
N LYS A 84 11.07 6.94 4.93
CA LYS A 84 10.75 5.89 3.93
C LYS A 84 10.19 4.63 4.56
N THR A 85 10.44 4.42 5.82
CA THR A 85 10.03 3.27 6.62
C THR A 85 9.08 3.70 7.72
N ALA A 86 8.29 2.78 8.21
CA ALA A 86 7.39 3.03 9.34
C ALA A 86 7.12 1.75 10.11
N THR A 87 6.75 1.90 11.37
CA THR A 87 6.22 0.82 12.19
C THR A 87 4.81 1.19 12.64
N ILE A 88 3.84 0.36 12.32
CA ILE A 88 2.45 0.55 12.72
C ILE A 88 2.17 -0.29 13.94
N ALA A 89 1.88 0.33 15.07
CA ALA A 89 1.56 -0.38 16.30
C ALA A 89 0.35 -1.32 16.12
N ALA A 90 0.29 -2.38 16.92
CA ALA A 90 -0.88 -3.25 16.96
C ALA A 90 -2.15 -2.43 17.25
N GLY A 91 -3.21 -2.67 16.49
CA GLY A 91 -4.46 -1.94 16.62
C GLY A 91 -4.48 -0.53 16.03
N ALA A 92 -3.39 -0.07 15.42
CA ALA A 92 -3.27 1.27 14.87
C ALA A 92 -3.43 1.32 13.35
N VAL A 93 -3.58 2.54 12.85
CA VAL A 93 -3.55 2.86 11.42
C VAL A 93 -2.53 3.96 11.18
N LEU A 94 -1.99 4.01 9.96
CA LEU A 94 -1.01 5.00 9.54
C LEU A 94 -1.39 5.56 8.17
N PHE A 95 -1.26 6.87 8.02
CA PHE A 95 -1.38 7.54 6.73
C PHE A 95 0.01 7.84 6.17
N SER A 96 0.20 7.59 4.88
CA SER A 96 1.37 8.13 4.18
C SER A 96 1.29 9.65 4.07
N ASP A 97 2.45 10.27 3.87
CA ASP A 97 2.49 11.66 3.44
C ASP A 97 1.81 11.81 2.06
N PRO A 98 1.21 12.97 1.76
CA PRO A 98 0.65 13.22 0.44
C PRO A 98 1.70 13.19 -0.65
N VAL A 99 1.37 12.63 -1.81
CA VAL A 99 2.20 12.68 -3.01
C VAL A 99 1.40 13.18 -4.21
N ALA A 100 2.04 13.94 -5.08
CA ALA A 100 1.45 14.39 -6.33
C ALA A 100 1.35 13.21 -7.30
N LEU A 101 0.13 12.82 -7.63
CA LEU A 101 -0.18 11.81 -8.63
C LEU A 101 -1.56 12.12 -9.20
N GLY A 102 -1.62 12.47 -10.49
CA GLY A 102 -2.88 12.68 -11.19
C GLY A 102 -3.63 11.35 -11.35
N VAL A 103 -4.79 11.25 -10.76
CA VAL A 103 -5.67 10.07 -10.82
C VAL A 103 -6.98 10.49 -11.45
N ALA A 104 -7.32 9.89 -12.58
CA ALA A 104 -8.63 10.07 -13.20
C ALA A 104 -9.70 9.30 -12.42
N PRO A 105 -10.98 9.72 -12.47
CA PRO A 105 -12.07 8.91 -11.96
C PRO A 105 -12.06 7.52 -12.62
N LEU A 106 -12.30 6.47 -11.83
CA LEU A 106 -12.29 5.07 -12.24
C LEU A 106 -10.93 4.54 -12.71
N ALA A 107 -9.85 5.26 -12.49
CA ALA A 107 -8.51 4.76 -12.77
C ALA A 107 -8.15 3.59 -11.84
N ASP A 108 -7.39 2.66 -12.38
CA ASP A 108 -6.83 1.56 -11.59
C ASP A 108 -5.49 1.99 -10.99
N LEU A 109 -5.32 1.74 -9.69
CA LEU A 109 -4.13 2.03 -8.91
C LEU A 109 -3.44 0.75 -8.48
N ALA A 110 -2.14 0.81 -8.29
CA ALA A 110 -1.34 -0.24 -7.67
C ALA A 110 -0.58 0.34 -6.47
N VAL A 111 -0.79 -0.23 -5.30
CA VAL A 111 -0.01 0.07 -4.09
C VAL A 111 0.88 -1.11 -3.80
N SER A 112 2.16 -0.85 -3.61
CA SER A 112 3.15 -1.86 -3.25
C SER A 112 3.72 -1.56 -1.88
N LEU A 113 3.73 -2.56 -1.00
CA LEU A 113 4.29 -2.50 0.34
C LEU A 113 5.38 -3.55 0.48
N TYR A 114 6.59 -3.13 0.85
CA TYR A 114 7.64 -4.05 1.25
C TYR A 114 7.54 -4.32 2.75
N LEU A 115 7.37 -5.59 3.09
CA LEU A 115 7.25 -6.08 4.46
C LEU A 115 8.54 -6.85 4.82
N PRO A 116 9.45 -6.24 5.59
CA PRO A 116 10.68 -6.91 6.02
C PRO A 116 10.39 -7.91 7.14
N GLY A 117 11.23 -8.95 7.23
CA GLY A 117 11.15 -9.96 8.28
C GLY A 117 10.02 -10.96 8.06
N GLU A 118 9.72 -11.72 9.09
CA GLU A 118 8.65 -12.71 9.09
C GLU A 118 7.38 -12.11 9.68
N ILE A 119 6.30 -12.21 8.93
CA ILE A 119 4.97 -11.78 9.36
C ILE A 119 4.12 -13.04 9.54
N PRO A 120 3.80 -13.39 10.79
CA PRO A 120 3.04 -14.60 11.09
C PRO A 120 1.57 -14.49 10.63
N ASN A 121 0.86 -15.62 10.72
CA ASN A 121 -0.52 -15.80 10.22
C ASN A 121 -1.60 -14.95 10.91
N ASP A 122 -1.25 -14.17 11.92
CA ASP A 122 -2.15 -13.23 12.60
C ASP A 122 -2.23 -11.87 11.88
N PHE A 123 -1.71 -11.79 10.68
CA PHE A 123 -1.72 -10.62 9.83
C PHE A 123 -3.10 -10.39 9.20
N GLN A 124 -3.52 -9.14 9.20
CA GLN A 124 -4.79 -8.76 8.60
C GLN A 124 -4.68 -8.67 7.08
N VAL A 125 -5.48 -9.47 6.37
CA VAL A 125 -5.67 -9.30 4.93
C VAL A 125 -6.93 -8.47 4.70
N THR A 126 -6.82 -7.38 3.96
CA THR A 126 -7.98 -6.67 3.46
C THR A 126 -8.68 -7.56 2.45
N GLY A 127 -9.89 -7.98 2.77
CA GLY A 127 -10.68 -8.86 1.93
C GLY A 127 -10.88 -8.27 0.54
N VAL A 128 -10.48 -9.01 -0.47
CA VAL A 128 -10.75 -8.69 -1.86
C VAL A 128 -12.10 -9.28 -2.21
N THR A 129 -13.11 -8.46 -2.33
CA THR A 129 -14.32 -8.89 -3.04
C THR A 129 -13.95 -9.12 -4.51
N HIS A 130 -13.84 -10.38 -4.91
CA HIS A 130 -13.71 -10.86 -6.29
C HIS A 130 -12.49 -10.38 -7.09
N GLY A 131 -11.32 -10.66 -6.61
CA GLY A 131 -10.09 -10.63 -7.37
C GLY A 131 -8.99 -11.29 -6.54
N ARG A 132 -8.41 -12.38 -6.99
CA ARG A 132 -7.27 -13.00 -6.32
C ARG A 132 -6.19 -11.94 -6.10
N PRO A 133 -5.65 -11.78 -4.88
CA PRO A 133 -4.48 -10.94 -4.70
C PRO A 133 -3.37 -11.49 -5.59
N THR A 134 -2.93 -10.69 -6.53
CA THR A 134 -1.79 -11.08 -7.35
C THR A 134 -0.55 -10.88 -6.49
N ILE A 135 -0.11 -11.96 -5.85
CA ILE A 135 1.17 -11.97 -5.13
C ILE A 135 2.26 -12.00 -6.20
N SER A 136 2.76 -10.82 -6.54
CA SER A 136 3.93 -10.73 -7.40
C SER A 136 5.16 -11.07 -6.56
N ARG A 137 5.64 -12.29 -6.68
CA ARG A 137 6.93 -12.72 -6.12
C ARG A 137 8.06 -12.10 -6.96
N ARG A 138 8.30 -10.81 -6.84
CA ARG A 138 9.57 -10.26 -7.29
C ARG A 138 10.56 -10.29 -6.12
N ARG A 139 11.59 -11.13 -6.25
CA ARG A 139 12.82 -10.97 -5.46
C ARG A 139 13.28 -9.54 -5.64
N VAL A 140 13.30 -8.77 -4.57
CA VAL A 140 14.03 -7.52 -4.54
C VAL A 140 15.50 -7.90 -4.59
N ILE A 141 16.14 -7.67 -5.72
CA ILE A 141 17.60 -7.72 -5.81
C ILE A 141 18.06 -6.48 -5.04
N SER A 142 18.60 -6.69 -3.85
CA SER A 142 19.29 -5.66 -3.10
C SER A 142 20.42 -5.10 -3.97
N PRO A 143 20.56 -3.79 -4.18
CA PRO A 143 21.72 -3.24 -4.85
C PRO A 143 22.94 -3.56 -3.98
N ARG A 144 23.83 -4.39 -4.49
CA ARG A 144 25.15 -4.59 -3.89
C ARG A 144 25.82 -3.23 -3.80
N GLN A 145 26.18 -2.83 -2.58
CA GLN A 145 27.15 -1.76 -2.38
C GLN A 145 28.45 -2.19 -3.06
N ARG A 146 28.92 -1.33 -3.93
CA ARG A 146 30.33 -1.30 -4.35
C ARG A 146 31.05 -0.31 -3.47
#